data_7eaafeb9ce14d171bdb45b4d951a5824
#
_entry.id   7eaafeb9ce14d171bdb45b4d951a5824
#
_cell.length_a   1.000
_cell.length_b   1.000
_cell.length_c   1.000
_cell.angle_alpha   90.00
_cell.angle_beta   90.00
_cell.angle_gamma   90.00
#
_symmetry.space_group_name_H-M   'P 1'
#
loop_
_entity.id
_entity.type
_entity.pdbx_description
1 polymer ?
#
loop_
_entity_poly.entity_id
_entity_poly.type
_entity_poly.pdbx_seq_one_letter_code
_entity_poly.pdbx_strand_id
1 'polypeptide(L)'
;MTAAAPKAPAPRAADPGAPAAGAPSGPPPGRPAPLTVPFTGARAGDAPLTWGQRAIWHAVRRTAPNDHYFNIGRVLPLADRGAPVDGARLTAALTALLTRHESLRTRFPSDADGTPRQRLCAEGRIEVTVRDEPDPARTGPAAEELLASLTSRRFAYGTEWPVRIGAVRGTGGRITHVVLALCHLAADGHGAEVLVRDLRLLVRRGSAGAACAATPYDLALRQDSPAGRRASRAALDHWESGLRQAPPTMFPTPAAPPRAPRFWTGRLVSAALPRAVDALAAGHRVSGSTVLLTAATALVAADQGHRVAAMMPIAGNRAAQDHRTLVSTLSQDALFVLRLPEDPDRPDGGGAVFTDLLPLAWPAALAGYRAAAYDPADWDALLERASRERGTEVHPYCCFNDMRLAERHAVPAPAPDADELAALRARTVLDFPATQDRVACRYCLHLTGDDTALTVTLTADTAYLPPEAVHAHLGALEEVLTASAAGSPPRLADLPALLSAHRGAAAAEGAGR
;
A
#
# COMPACT_ATOMS: atom_id res chain seq x y z
N MET A 1 -6.74 5.12 49.05
CA MET A 1 -6.32 3.76 49.48
C MET A 1 -5.49 3.20 48.34
N THR A 2 -4.19 3.24 48.51
CA THR A 2 -3.14 2.85 47.59
C THR A 2 -2.91 1.35 47.70
N ALA A 3 -3.14 0.59 46.63
CA ALA A 3 -2.80 -0.83 46.57
C ALA A 3 -1.42 -1.00 45.92
N ALA A 4 -0.50 -1.61 46.65
CA ALA A 4 0.88 -1.87 46.26
C ALA A 4 0.99 -3.01 45.24
N ALA A 5 1.91 -2.85 44.26
CA ALA A 5 2.30 -3.87 43.31
C ALA A 5 3.15 -4.98 43.97
N PRO A 6 3.07 -6.24 43.48
CA PRO A 6 3.85 -7.33 44.05
C PRO A 6 5.31 -7.31 43.55
N LYS A 7 6.21 -7.58 44.48
CA LYS A 7 7.66 -7.65 44.34
C LYS A 7 8.09 -8.90 43.55
N ALA A 8 8.99 -8.72 42.58
CA ALA A 8 9.63 -9.80 41.84
C ALA A 8 10.58 -10.64 42.74
N PRO A 9 10.72 -11.95 42.51
CA PRO A 9 11.63 -12.79 43.28
C PRO A 9 13.10 -12.62 42.85
N ALA A 10 13.99 -12.75 43.86
CA ALA A 10 15.43 -12.63 43.72
C ALA A 10 16.06 -13.76 42.87
N PRO A 11 17.20 -13.53 42.19
CA PRO A 11 17.87 -14.54 41.42
C PRO A 11 18.51 -15.63 42.31
N ARG A 12 18.30 -16.90 41.88
CA ARG A 12 18.97 -18.07 42.50
C ARG A 12 20.44 -18.13 42.10
N ALA A 13 21.27 -18.50 43.09
CA ALA A 13 22.70 -18.73 42.92
C ALA A 13 23.02 -19.81 41.88
N ALA A 14 24.10 -19.60 41.14
CA ALA A 14 24.58 -20.51 40.11
C ALA A 14 25.19 -21.79 40.73
N ASP A 15 24.87 -22.91 40.11
CA ASP A 15 25.39 -24.25 40.40
C ASP A 15 26.80 -24.42 39.75
N PRO A 16 27.85 -24.79 40.51
CA PRO A 16 29.20 -24.97 39.92
C PRO A 16 29.42 -26.42 39.45
N GLY A 17 28.88 -26.72 38.25
CA GLY A 17 29.00 -28.10 37.75
C GLY A 17 28.74 -28.30 36.24
N ALA A 18 28.93 -27.31 35.37
CA ALA A 18 28.83 -27.49 33.93
C ALA A 18 30.19 -27.91 33.30
N PRO A 19 30.23 -29.00 32.48
CA PRO A 19 31.46 -29.36 31.76
C PRO A 19 31.79 -28.32 30.70
N ALA A 20 33.09 -28.10 30.48
CA ALA A 20 33.67 -27.16 29.54
C ALA A 20 33.08 -27.33 28.13
N ALA A 21 32.61 -26.24 27.56
CA ALA A 21 32.11 -26.16 26.18
C ALA A 21 33.24 -26.56 25.20
N GLY A 22 32.99 -27.65 24.47
CA GLY A 22 33.86 -28.06 23.35
C GLY A 22 33.89 -26.99 22.27
N ALA A 23 35.02 -26.85 21.61
CA ALA A 23 35.22 -25.96 20.47
C ALA A 23 34.09 -26.11 19.43
N PRO A 24 33.70 -25.04 18.72
CA PRO A 24 32.66 -25.13 17.73
C PRO A 24 33.08 -26.10 16.62
N SER A 25 32.38 -27.23 16.53
CA SER A 25 32.48 -28.16 15.41
C SER A 25 32.08 -27.40 14.14
N GLY A 26 32.98 -27.43 13.14
CA GLY A 26 32.69 -26.86 11.80
C GLY A 26 31.41 -27.45 11.20
N PRO A 27 30.82 -26.78 10.23
CA PRO A 27 29.57 -27.22 9.62
C PRO A 27 29.73 -28.64 9.05
N PRO A 28 28.64 -29.47 9.13
CA PRO A 28 28.68 -30.82 8.61
C PRO A 28 29.02 -30.81 7.11
N PRO A 29 29.82 -31.80 6.62
CA PRO A 29 30.18 -31.88 5.21
C PRO A 29 28.91 -32.09 4.35
N GLY A 30 28.65 -31.17 3.41
CA GLY A 30 27.60 -31.28 2.41
C GLY A 30 26.56 -30.16 2.37
N ARG A 31 26.53 -29.23 3.34
CA ARG A 31 25.65 -28.06 3.25
C ARG A 31 26.39 -26.95 2.48
N PRO A 32 25.87 -26.52 1.29
CA PRO A 32 26.51 -25.43 0.57
C PRO A 32 26.59 -24.19 1.48
N ALA A 33 27.71 -23.46 1.41
CA ALA A 33 27.92 -22.26 2.19
C ALA A 33 26.76 -21.27 1.94
N PRO A 34 26.31 -20.57 2.99
CA PRO A 34 25.27 -19.55 2.83
C PRO A 34 25.73 -18.50 1.81
N LEU A 35 24.83 -18.14 0.88
CA LEU A 35 25.12 -17.13 -0.12
C LEU A 35 25.12 -15.76 0.58
N THR A 36 26.29 -15.13 0.65
CA THR A 36 26.47 -13.82 1.29
C THR A 36 26.80 -12.77 0.22
N VAL A 37 26.08 -11.65 0.25
CA VAL A 37 26.21 -10.53 -0.69
C VAL A 37 26.86 -9.36 0.03
N PRO A 38 28.14 -9.04 -0.26
CA PRO A 38 28.76 -7.84 0.24
C PRO A 38 28.28 -6.61 -0.54
N PHE A 39 28.34 -5.45 0.07
CA PHE A 39 28.14 -4.18 -0.62
C PHE A 39 29.08 -3.11 -0.09
N THR A 40 29.38 -2.14 -0.95
CA THR A 40 30.09 -0.91 -0.63
C THR A 40 29.34 0.27 -1.24
N GLY A 41 29.40 1.43 -0.59
CA GLY A 41 28.80 2.66 -1.06
C GLY A 41 29.75 3.84 -0.88
N ALA A 42 29.54 4.90 -1.64
CA ALA A 42 30.41 6.07 -1.68
C ALA A 42 30.35 6.91 -0.37
N ARG A 43 29.29 6.75 0.44
CA ARG A 43 29.12 7.55 1.67
C ARG A 43 28.38 6.80 2.77
N ALA A 44 28.53 7.31 3.99
CA ALA A 44 27.77 6.97 5.19
C ALA A 44 27.33 8.25 5.90
N GLY A 45 26.40 8.14 6.84
CA GLY A 45 25.96 9.27 7.66
C GLY A 45 24.55 9.08 8.22
N ASP A 46 24.18 9.98 9.10
CA ASP A 46 22.85 10.04 9.72
C ASP A 46 22.04 11.22 9.15
N ALA A 47 20.77 10.99 8.90
CA ALA A 47 19.82 12.01 8.44
C ALA A 47 18.45 11.81 9.12
N PRO A 48 17.58 12.84 9.16
CA PRO A 48 16.17 12.63 9.56
C PRO A 48 15.49 11.67 8.57
N LEU A 49 14.34 11.13 8.96
CA LEU A 49 13.47 10.43 8.00
C LEU A 49 12.91 11.42 6.96
N THR A 50 12.70 10.94 5.72
CA THR A 50 11.87 11.67 4.76
C THR A 50 10.43 11.76 5.25
N TRP A 51 9.63 12.67 4.71
CA TRP A 51 8.22 12.78 5.09
C TRP A 51 7.44 11.49 4.84
N GLY A 52 7.63 10.82 3.71
CA GLY A 52 7.01 9.52 3.45
C GLY A 52 7.46 8.44 4.44
N GLN A 53 8.75 8.42 4.82
CA GLN A 53 9.24 7.51 5.86
C GLN A 53 8.64 7.83 7.24
N ARG A 54 8.46 9.12 7.59
CA ARG A 54 7.78 9.51 8.85
C ARG A 54 6.32 9.07 8.85
N ALA A 55 5.62 9.24 7.73
CA ALA A 55 4.22 8.82 7.59
C ALA A 55 4.06 7.32 7.84
N ILE A 56 4.87 6.49 7.16
CA ILE A 56 4.81 5.03 7.38
C ILE A 56 5.33 4.62 8.76
N TRP A 57 6.29 5.34 9.35
CA TRP A 57 6.74 5.10 10.72
C TRP A 57 5.61 5.29 11.75
N HIS A 58 4.77 6.32 11.59
CA HIS A 58 3.59 6.51 12.43
C HIS A 58 2.61 5.34 12.28
N ALA A 59 2.39 4.84 11.06
CA ALA A 59 1.54 3.67 10.84
C ALA A 59 2.11 2.40 11.50
N VAL A 60 3.40 2.14 11.32
CA VAL A 60 4.14 1.03 11.94
C VAL A 60 4.01 1.06 13.47
N ARG A 61 4.21 2.23 14.10
CA ARG A 61 4.07 2.36 15.56
C ARG A 61 2.66 2.08 16.06
N ARG A 62 1.63 2.51 15.32
CA ARG A 62 0.22 2.29 15.70
C ARG A 62 -0.20 0.81 15.59
N THR A 63 0.44 0.05 14.70
CA THR A 63 0.08 -1.35 14.44
C THR A 63 0.98 -2.37 15.14
N ALA A 64 2.07 -1.93 15.80
CA ALA A 64 2.95 -2.82 16.53
C ALA A 64 2.18 -3.67 17.57
N PRO A 65 2.50 -4.97 17.72
CA PRO A 65 3.61 -5.72 17.11
C PRO A 65 3.32 -6.28 15.70
N ASN A 66 2.14 -6.04 15.12
CA ASN A 66 1.70 -6.60 13.84
C ASN A 66 2.14 -5.76 12.63
N ASP A 67 3.15 -4.92 12.80
CA ASP A 67 3.69 -4.02 11.77
C ASP A 67 4.35 -4.74 10.56
N HIS A 68 4.57 -6.06 10.65
CA HIS A 68 4.95 -6.88 9.51
C HIS A 68 3.92 -6.84 8.36
N TYR A 69 2.68 -6.44 8.63
CA TYR A 69 1.65 -6.18 7.63
C TYR A 69 2.10 -5.17 6.55
N PHE A 70 3.00 -4.24 6.90
CA PHE A 70 3.54 -3.27 5.95
C PHE A 70 4.74 -3.79 5.13
N ASN A 71 5.24 -5.01 5.38
CA ASN A 71 6.34 -5.54 4.59
C ASN A 71 5.92 -5.74 3.13
N ILE A 72 6.77 -5.29 2.21
CA ILE A 72 6.51 -5.39 0.78
C ILE A 72 7.25 -6.58 0.21
N GLY A 73 6.51 -7.52 -0.36
CA GLY A 73 7.06 -8.72 -0.98
C GLY A 73 7.10 -8.63 -2.51
N ARG A 74 8.17 -9.17 -3.11
CA ARG A 74 8.28 -9.35 -4.56
C ARG A 74 8.96 -10.65 -4.88
N VAL A 75 8.43 -11.37 -5.86
CA VAL A 75 9.05 -12.54 -6.48
C VAL A 75 9.48 -12.17 -7.89
N LEU A 76 10.74 -12.41 -8.22
CA LEU A 76 11.29 -12.24 -9.55
C LEU A 76 11.64 -13.61 -10.12
N PRO A 77 10.84 -14.16 -11.05
CA PRO A 77 11.22 -15.34 -11.80
C PRO A 77 12.37 -14.99 -12.74
N LEU A 78 13.40 -15.82 -12.75
CA LEU A 78 14.53 -15.70 -13.67
C LEU A 78 14.25 -16.59 -14.88
N ALA A 79 14.00 -15.96 -16.04
CA ALA A 79 13.56 -16.63 -17.24
C ALA A 79 14.53 -17.70 -17.71
N ASP A 80 13.99 -18.78 -18.31
CA ASP A 80 14.75 -19.90 -18.90
C ASP A 80 15.56 -19.53 -20.16
N ARG A 81 15.32 -18.34 -20.73
CA ARG A 81 16.00 -17.87 -21.94
C ARG A 81 17.28 -17.11 -21.57
N GLY A 82 18.43 -17.61 -21.97
CA GLY A 82 19.75 -17.01 -21.75
C GLY A 82 20.68 -17.90 -20.96
N ALA A 83 21.86 -17.37 -20.56
CA ALA A 83 22.80 -18.11 -19.73
C ALA A 83 22.20 -18.36 -18.33
N PRO A 84 22.36 -19.56 -17.77
CA PRO A 84 21.88 -19.89 -16.44
C PRO A 84 22.39 -18.88 -15.40
N VAL A 85 21.57 -18.55 -14.41
CA VAL A 85 21.96 -17.73 -13.29
C VAL A 85 22.38 -18.65 -12.15
N ASP A 86 23.66 -18.64 -11.84
CA ASP A 86 24.22 -19.32 -10.68
C ASP A 86 24.34 -18.37 -9.46
N GLY A 87 24.84 -18.90 -8.36
CA GLY A 87 25.03 -18.12 -7.13
C GLY A 87 26.00 -16.96 -7.31
N ALA A 88 27.07 -17.12 -8.12
CA ALA A 88 28.07 -16.06 -8.34
C ALA A 88 27.48 -14.90 -9.14
N ARG A 89 26.74 -15.18 -10.21
CA ARG A 89 26.05 -14.18 -11.02
C ARG A 89 24.98 -13.45 -10.21
N LEU A 90 24.21 -14.18 -9.41
CA LEU A 90 23.22 -13.57 -8.51
C LEU A 90 23.91 -12.66 -7.49
N THR A 91 25.01 -13.10 -6.83
CA THR A 91 25.78 -12.29 -5.87
C THR A 91 26.25 -10.99 -6.52
N ALA A 92 26.84 -11.05 -7.71
CA ALA A 92 27.29 -9.85 -8.42
C ALA A 92 26.12 -8.87 -8.73
N ALA A 93 24.98 -9.38 -9.18
CA ALA A 93 23.79 -8.56 -9.45
C ALA A 93 23.23 -7.92 -8.16
N LEU A 94 23.15 -8.66 -7.06
CA LEU A 94 22.66 -8.16 -5.77
C LEU A 94 23.65 -7.16 -5.16
N THR A 95 24.96 -7.38 -5.24
CA THR A 95 25.98 -6.41 -4.83
C THR A 95 25.79 -5.08 -5.57
N ALA A 96 25.63 -5.14 -6.89
CA ALA A 96 25.39 -3.94 -7.69
C ALA A 96 24.07 -3.24 -7.30
N LEU A 97 23.00 -3.99 -7.02
CA LEU A 97 21.71 -3.45 -6.57
C LEU A 97 21.82 -2.74 -5.23
N LEU A 98 22.48 -3.35 -4.24
CA LEU A 98 22.68 -2.79 -2.90
C LEU A 98 23.58 -1.56 -2.93
N THR A 99 24.62 -1.56 -3.74
CA THR A 99 25.49 -0.40 -3.93
C THR A 99 24.76 0.76 -4.59
N ARG A 100 23.91 0.46 -5.58
CA ARG A 100 23.14 1.44 -6.36
C ARG A 100 22.09 2.18 -5.54
N HIS A 101 21.38 1.47 -4.66
CA HIS A 101 20.21 1.99 -3.92
C HIS A 101 20.54 2.17 -2.43
N GLU A 102 20.78 3.43 -2.02
CA GLU A 102 21.11 3.77 -0.62
C GLU A 102 20.05 3.29 0.38
N SER A 103 18.79 3.29 0.00
CA SER A 103 17.69 2.81 0.86
C SER A 103 17.90 1.39 1.36
N LEU A 104 18.51 0.50 0.56
CA LEU A 104 18.75 -0.90 0.94
C LEU A 104 19.89 -1.10 1.93
N ARG A 105 20.75 -0.08 2.12
CA ARG A 105 21.86 -0.07 3.07
C ARG A 105 21.69 0.99 4.17
N THR A 106 20.44 1.42 4.38
CA THR A 106 20.05 2.36 5.42
C THR A 106 19.31 1.63 6.53
N ARG A 107 19.76 1.76 7.77
CA ARG A 107 19.04 1.33 8.98
C ARG A 107 18.25 2.48 9.58
N PHE A 108 17.30 2.15 10.45
CA PHE A 108 16.41 3.14 11.03
C PHE A 108 16.44 3.08 12.57
N PRO A 109 17.59 3.41 13.22
CA PRO A 109 17.66 3.50 14.67
C PRO A 109 16.83 4.69 15.18
N SER A 110 16.45 4.63 16.45
CA SER A 110 15.92 5.79 17.17
C SER A 110 17.01 6.42 18.03
N ASP A 111 16.98 7.74 18.11
CA ASP A 111 17.80 8.51 19.04
C ASP A 111 17.36 8.25 20.50
N ALA A 112 18.05 8.82 21.48
CA ALA A 112 17.76 8.65 22.91
C ALA A 112 16.36 9.13 23.31
N ASP A 113 15.79 10.09 22.59
CA ASP A 113 14.42 10.61 22.75
C ASP A 113 13.36 9.78 21.99
N GLY A 114 13.77 8.70 21.31
CA GLY A 114 12.88 7.85 20.52
C GLY A 114 12.61 8.35 19.08
N THR A 115 13.25 9.45 18.65
CA THR A 115 13.13 9.98 17.29
C THR A 115 13.82 9.06 16.29
N PRO A 116 13.13 8.57 15.25
CA PRO A 116 13.74 7.69 14.25
C PRO A 116 14.65 8.47 13.30
N ARG A 117 15.77 7.86 12.92
CA ARG A 117 16.76 8.43 11.99
C ARG A 117 17.08 7.46 10.86
N GLN A 118 17.50 7.99 9.73
CA GLN A 118 18.20 7.23 8.70
C GLN A 118 19.67 7.11 9.09
N ARG A 119 20.19 5.88 9.17
CA ARG A 119 21.63 5.61 9.27
C ARG A 119 22.08 4.90 8.01
N LEU A 120 22.65 5.67 7.09
CA LEU A 120 23.24 5.18 5.86
C LEU A 120 24.60 4.56 6.17
N CYS A 121 24.83 3.31 5.74
CA CYS A 121 26.08 2.58 5.93
C CYS A 121 26.87 2.53 4.61
N ALA A 122 28.21 2.76 4.69
CA ALA A 122 29.08 2.66 3.53
C ALA A 122 29.34 1.21 3.12
N GLU A 123 29.33 0.28 4.06
CA GLU A 123 29.66 -1.13 3.81
C GLU A 123 28.79 -2.07 4.63
N GLY A 124 28.70 -3.31 4.19
CA GLY A 124 28.01 -4.36 4.90
C GLY A 124 27.90 -5.64 4.07
N ARG A 125 27.13 -6.58 4.62
CA ARG A 125 26.81 -7.85 3.96
C ARG A 125 25.40 -8.27 4.31
N ILE A 126 24.74 -8.92 3.37
CA ILE A 126 23.41 -9.50 3.53
C ILE A 126 23.49 -10.99 3.24
N GLU A 127 22.90 -11.80 4.09
CA GLU A 127 22.74 -13.24 3.85
C GLU A 127 21.50 -13.49 3.00
N VAL A 128 21.64 -14.34 1.98
CA VAL A 128 20.54 -14.78 1.14
C VAL A 128 20.02 -16.11 1.66
N THR A 129 18.75 -16.19 1.96
CA THR A 129 18.08 -17.45 2.32
C THR A 129 17.89 -18.29 1.07
N VAL A 130 18.67 -19.36 0.91
CA VAL A 130 18.55 -20.25 -0.25
C VAL A 130 17.65 -21.43 0.09
N ARG A 131 16.66 -21.66 -0.78
CA ARG A 131 15.79 -22.84 -0.75
C ARG A 131 16.08 -23.70 -1.96
N ASP A 132 16.45 -24.95 -1.74
CA ASP A 132 16.63 -25.94 -2.80
C ASP A 132 15.27 -26.54 -3.19
N GLU A 133 14.96 -26.53 -4.49
CA GLU A 133 13.77 -27.13 -5.06
C GLU A 133 14.12 -27.82 -6.39
N PRO A 134 14.33 -29.15 -6.37
CA PRO A 134 14.74 -29.89 -7.56
C PRO A 134 13.63 -30.06 -8.60
N ASP A 135 12.35 -29.99 -8.18
CA ASP A 135 11.22 -30.09 -9.09
C ASP A 135 10.93 -28.75 -9.77
N PRO A 136 11.11 -28.63 -11.11
CA PRO A 136 10.86 -27.38 -11.82
C PRO A 136 9.41 -26.86 -11.66
N ALA A 137 8.43 -27.76 -11.53
CA ALA A 137 7.01 -27.39 -11.37
C ALA A 137 6.75 -26.74 -9.99
N ARG A 138 7.58 -27.01 -9.00
CA ARG A 138 7.45 -26.52 -7.64
C ARG A 138 8.28 -25.27 -7.35
N THR A 139 9.16 -24.84 -8.25
CA THR A 139 10.03 -23.68 -7.98
C THR A 139 9.24 -22.38 -7.76
N GLY A 140 8.13 -22.17 -8.48
CA GLY A 140 7.22 -21.03 -8.27
C GLY A 140 6.55 -21.07 -6.89
N PRO A 141 5.80 -22.16 -6.55
CA PRO A 141 5.23 -22.34 -5.20
C PRO A 141 6.27 -22.20 -4.09
N ALA A 142 7.47 -22.75 -4.25
CA ALA A 142 8.57 -22.61 -3.28
C ALA A 142 9.02 -21.15 -3.09
N ALA A 143 8.98 -20.34 -4.15
CA ALA A 143 9.30 -18.92 -4.06
C ALA A 143 8.20 -18.14 -3.29
N GLU A 144 6.92 -18.45 -3.51
CA GLU A 144 5.81 -17.84 -2.77
C GLU A 144 5.84 -18.22 -1.28
N GLU A 145 6.10 -19.50 -0.96
CA GLU A 145 6.26 -19.94 0.43
C GLU A 145 7.46 -19.23 1.11
N LEU A 146 8.57 -19.06 0.38
CA LEU A 146 9.73 -18.34 0.88
C LEU A 146 9.41 -16.85 1.11
N LEU A 147 8.66 -16.23 0.19
CA LEU A 147 8.18 -14.86 0.33
C LEU A 147 7.32 -14.72 1.59
N ALA A 148 6.32 -15.58 1.78
CA ALA A 148 5.47 -15.57 2.94
C ALA A 148 6.27 -15.67 4.25
N SER A 149 7.29 -16.56 4.29
CA SER A 149 8.18 -16.69 5.43
C SER A 149 9.00 -15.43 5.71
N LEU A 150 9.55 -14.77 4.67
CA LEU A 150 10.38 -13.57 4.83
C LEU A 150 9.57 -12.32 5.19
N THR A 151 8.31 -12.24 4.76
CA THR A 151 7.42 -11.10 5.02
C THR A 151 6.65 -11.21 6.34
N SER A 152 6.48 -12.41 6.91
CA SER A 152 5.67 -12.66 8.11
C SER A 152 6.27 -12.09 9.41
N ARG A 153 7.51 -11.63 9.40
CA ARG A 153 8.22 -11.12 10.59
C ARG A 153 8.44 -9.62 10.47
N ARG A 154 8.25 -8.90 11.59
CA ARG A 154 8.62 -7.49 11.67
C ARG A 154 10.13 -7.32 11.46
N PHE A 155 10.55 -6.17 10.93
CA PHE A 155 11.95 -5.79 10.86
C PHE A 155 12.47 -5.23 12.19
N ALA A 156 13.71 -5.57 12.54
CA ALA A 156 14.43 -4.92 13.63
C ALA A 156 15.06 -3.61 13.10
N TYR A 157 14.25 -2.57 12.99
CA TYR A 157 14.53 -1.34 12.22
C TYR A 157 15.91 -0.73 12.47
N GLY A 158 16.40 -0.74 13.72
CA GLY A 158 17.71 -0.15 14.08
C GLY A 158 18.91 -1.01 13.77
N THR A 159 18.76 -2.32 13.61
CA THR A 159 19.87 -3.27 13.53
C THR A 159 19.85 -4.17 12.30
N GLU A 160 18.67 -4.47 11.76
CA GLU A 160 18.50 -5.30 10.57
C GLU A 160 18.62 -4.45 9.30
N TRP A 161 19.12 -5.04 8.21
CA TRP A 161 19.04 -4.41 6.89
C TRP A 161 17.59 -4.38 6.44
N PRO A 162 17.14 -3.32 5.74
CA PRO A 162 15.73 -3.14 5.40
C PRO A 162 15.28 -3.99 4.21
N VAL A 163 16.03 -5.02 3.89
CA VAL A 163 15.71 -6.02 2.87
C VAL A 163 16.16 -7.40 3.34
N ARG A 164 15.27 -8.38 3.21
CA ARG A 164 15.58 -9.81 3.30
C ARG A 164 15.54 -10.37 1.90
N ILE A 165 16.54 -11.16 1.54
CA ILE A 165 16.67 -11.71 0.20
C ILE A 165 16.57 -13.22 0.27
N GLY A 166 15.72 -13.78 -0.57
CA GLY A 166 15.58 -15.22 -0.80
C GLY A 166 15.96 -15.60 -2.22
N ALA A 167 16.37 -16.84 -2.41
CA ALA A 167 16.61 -17.44 -3.73
C ALA A 167 16.09 -18.89 -3.76
N VAL A 168 15.40 -19.27 -4.82
CA VAL A 168 15.08 -20.67 -5.09
C VAL A 168 16.10 -21.23 -6.05
N ARG A 169 16.75 -22.33 -5.65
CA ARG A 169 17.80 -22.99 -6.42
C ARG A 169 17.27 -24.34 -6.92
N GLY A 170 17.18 -24.49 -8.23
CA GLY A 170 16.82 -25.72 -8.92
C GLY A 170 18.00 -26.66 -9.15
N THR A 171 17.77 -27.65 -9.98
CA THR A 171 18.79 -28.64 -10.39
C THR A 171 20.01 -27.97 -11.04
N GLY A 172 21.18 -28.57 -10.84
CA GLY A 172 22.44 -28.06 -11.38
C GLY A 172 22.92 -26.74 -10.75
N GLY A 173 22.37 -26.33 -9.59
CA GLY A 173 22.78 -25.11 -8.89
C GLY A 173 22.19 -23.82 -9.49
N ARG A 174 21.28 -23.92 -10.45
CA ARG A 174 20.65 -22.79 -11.13
C ARG A 174 19.65 -22.06 -10.21
N ILE A 175 19.75 -20.75 -10.15
CA ILE A 175 18.74 -19.92 -9.46
C ILE A 175 17.55 -19.67 -10.41
N THR A 176 16.37 -20.07 -9.98
CA THR A 176 15.12 -19.95 -10.75
C THR A 176 14.29 -18.73 -10.35
N HIS A 177 14.31 -18.36 -9.07
CA HIS A 177 13.57 -17.23 -8.53
C HIS A 177 14.42 -16.46 -7.52
N VAL A 178 14.22 -15.15 -7.49
CA VAL A 178 14.73 -14.28 -6.41
C VAL A 178 13.52 -13.68 -5.69
N VAL A 179 13.60 -13.67 -4.36
CA VAL A 179 12.55 -13.16 -3.48
C VAL A 179 13.10 -11.96 -2.72
N LEU A 180 12.36 -10.87 -2.72
CA LEU A 180 12.68 -9.66 -1.96
C LEU A 180 11.56 -9.38 -0.96
N ALA A 181 11.88 -9.36 0.32
CA ALA A 181 11.01 -8.82 1.36
C ALA A 181 11.61 -7.50 1.85
N LEU A 182 10.88 -6.41 1.66
CA LEU A 182 11.34 -5.04 1.88
C LEU A 182 10.63 -4.45 3.11
N CYS A 183 11.41 -3.77 3.95
CA CYS A 183 10.89 -2.87 4.96
C CYS A 183 10.24 -1.66 4.27
N HIS A 184 9.01 -1.31 4.64
CA HIS A 184 8.30 -0.20 4.01
C HIS A 184 9.00 1.17 4.22
N LEU A 185 9.89 1.32 5.20
CA LEU A 185 10.73 2.52 5.33
C LEU A 185 11.75 2.65 4.19
N ALA A 186 12.18 1.54 3.58
CA ALA A 186 13.18 1.54 2.51
C ALA A 186 12.56 1.72 1.12
N ALA A 187 11.33 1.28 0.92
CA ALA A 187 10.64 1.36 -0.36
C ALA A 187 9.12 1.40 -0.18
N ASP A 188 8.43 2.12 -1.02
CA ASP A 188 7.00 1.96 -1.29
C ASP A 188 6.78 0.95 -2.44
N GLY A 189 5.53 0.73 -2.81
CA GLY A 189 5.20 -0.19 -3.89
C GLY A 189 5.91 0.14 -5.21
N HIS A 190 5.98 1.42 -5.59
CA HIS A 190 6.70 1.85 -6.80
C HIS A 190 8.22 1.67 -6.67
N GLY A 191 8.79 2.00 -5.51
CA GLY A 191 10.21 1.74 -5.22
C GLY A 191 10.57 0.26 -5.32
N ALA A 192 9.66 -0.63 -4.90
CA ALA A 192 9.82 -2.08 -5.05
C ALA A 192 9.85 -2.51 -6.54
N GLU A 193 9.00 -1.92 -7.39
CA GLU A 193 9.02 -2.19 -8.84
C GLU A 193 10.33 -1.71 -9.49
N VAL A 194 10.84 -0.55 -9.08
CA VAL A 194 12.17 -0.07 -9.54
C VAL A 194 13.25 -1.09 -9.17
N LEU A 195 13.24 -1.64 -7.94
CA LEU A 195 14.19 -2.67 -7.52
C LEU A 195 14.08 -3.95 -8.36
N VAL A 196 12.87 -4.43 -8.63
CA VAL A 196 12.64 -5.61 -9.47
C VAL A 196 13.13 -5.39 -10.90
N ARG A 197 12.83 -4.23 -11.49
CA ARG A 197 13.31 -3.83 -12.81
C ARG A 197 14.85 -3.81 -12.87
N ASP A 198 15.47 -3.12 -11.92
CA ASP A 198 16.92 -2.95 -11.88
C ASP A 198 17.63 -4.28 -11.63
N LEU A 199 17.12 -5.13 -10.71
CA LEU A 199 17.64 -6.47 -10.50
C LEU A 199 17.55 -7.34 -11.76
N ARG A 200 16.41 -7.29 -12.47
CA ARG A 200 16.24 -8.01 -13.74
C ARG A 200 17.28 -7.58 -14.79
N LEU A 201 17.55 -6.28 -14.89
CA LEU A 201 18.56 -5.74 -15.82
C LEU A 201 19.96 -6.13 -15.39
N LEU A 202 20.29 -6.03 -14.10
CA LEU A 202 21.59 -6.43 -13.54
C LEU A 202 21.88 -7.92 -13.77
N VAL A 203 20.89 -8.78 -13.52
CA VAL A 203 21.03 -10.22 -13.77
C VAL A 203 21.23 -10.51 -15.27
N ARG A 204 20.48 -9.82 -16.15
CA ARG A 204 20.53 -10.10 -17.60
C ARG A 204 21.72 -9.49 -18.31
N ARG A 205 22.09 -8.25 -17.96
CA ARG A 205 23.02 -7.39 -18.72
C ARG A 205 24.24 -6.95 -17.91
N GLY A 206 24.29 -7.24 -16.60
CA GLY A 206 25.32 -6.71 -15.69
C GLY A 206 25.20 -5.20 -15.41
N SER A 207 24.20 -4.51 -16.00
CA SER A 207 24.00 -3.07 -15.81
C SER A 207 22.53 -2.71 -15.85
N ALA A 208 22.12 -1.77 -15.01
CA ALA A 208 20.78 -1.18 -14.98
C ALA A 208 20.78 0.30 -15.47
N GLY A 209 21.81 0.72 -16.19
CA GLY A 209 21.97 2.10 -16.68
C GLY A 209 22.38 3.10 -15.58
N ALA A 210 22.14 4.39 -15.80
CA ALA A 210 22.46 5.45 -14.83
C ALA A 210 21.69 5.28 -13.52
N ALA A 211 22.34 5.54 -12.39
CA ALA A 211 21.68 5.56 -11.09
C ALA A 211 20.77 6.80 -10.95
N CYS A 212 19.77 6.70 -10.10
CA CYS A 212 18.98 7.87 -9.70
C CYS A 212 19.89 8.93 -9.06
N ALA A 213 19.77 10.17 -9.48
CA ALA A 213 20.54 11.27 -8.90
C ALA A 213 20.03 11.65 -7.49
N ALA A 214 18.72 11.52 -7.25
CA ALA A 214 18.14 11.73 -5.94
C ALA A 214 18.37 10.53 -5.03
N THR A 215 18.56 10.79 -3.75
CA THR A 215 18.68 9.75 -2.71
C THR A 215 17.73 10.05 -1.56
N PRO A 216 17.33 9.04 -0.75
CA PRO A 216 16.50 9.28 0.42
C PRO A 216 17.18 10.20 1.44
N TYR A 217 18.50 10.09 1.56
CA TYR A 217 19.32 10.91 2.46
C TYR A 217 19.23 12.39 2.10
N ASP A 218 19.50 12.74 0.82
CA ASP A 218 19.48 14.12 0.35
C ASP A 218 18.06 14.69 0.33
N LEU A 219 17.07 13.85 0.03
CA LEU A 219 15.66 14.24 0.09
C LEU A 219 15.25 14.65 1.51
N ALA A 220 15.65 13.88 2.51
CA ALA A 220 15.35 14.19 3.91
C ALA A 220 15.95 15.53 4.34
N LEU A 221 17.21 15.81 3.97
CA LEU A 221 17.84 17.09 4.25
C LEU A 221 17.15 18.27 3.54
N ARG A 222 16.72 18.09 2.29
CA ARG A 222 15.93 19.11 1.57
C ARG A 222 14.59 19.36 2.25
N GLN A 223 13.89 18.32 2.68
CA GLN A 223 12.60 18.42 3.36
C GLN A 223 12.71 19.13 4.71
N ASP A 224 13.81 18.90 5.44
CA ASP A 224 14.06 19.54 6.74
C ASP A 224 14.56 21.01 6.60
N SER A 225 14.85 21.47 5.40
CA SER A 225 15.29 22.85 5.14
C SER A 225 14.16 23.88 5.31
N PRO A 226 14.48 25.18 5.45
CA PRO A 226 13.46 26.24 5.45
C PRO A 226 12.56 26.24 4.21
N ALA A 227 13.09 25.85 3.05
CA ALA A 227 12.30 25.71 1.81
C ALA A 227 11.34 24.52 1.89
N GLY A 228 11.80 23.38 2.39
CA GLY A 228 10.95 22.20 2.64
C GLY A 228 9.81 22.54 3.60
N ARG A 229 10.09 23.14 4.73
CA ARG A 229 9.06 23.56 5.69
C ARG A 229 8.03 24.52 5.11
N ARG A 230 8.43 25.42 4.20
CA ARG A 230 7.46 26.29 3.46
C ARG A 230 6.60 25.46 2.52
N ALA A 231 7.18 24.51 1.80
CA ALA A 231 6.43 23.61 0.91
C ALA A 231 5.42 22.74 1.69
N SER A 232 5.81 22.21 2.86
CA SER A 232 4.91 21.50 3.76
C SER A 232 3.70 22.34 4.17
N ARG A 233 3.94 23.57 4.62
CA ARG A 233 2.85 24.49 5.00
C ARG A 233 1.90 24.75 3.84
N ALA A 234 2.41 25.06 2.65
CA ALA A 234 1.58 25.29 1.46
C ALA A 234 0.73 24.05 1.08
N ALA A 235 1.26 22.84 1.27
CA ALA A 235 0.49 21.61 1.09
C ALA A 235 -0.61 21.48 2.16
N LEU A 236 -0.31 21.82 3.41
CA LEU A 236 -1.27 21.75 4.52
C LEU A 236 -2.37 22.81 4.45
N ASP A 237 -2.16 23.94 3.75
CA ASP A 237 -3.23 24.92 3.47
C ASP A 237 -4.36 24.28 2.65
N HIS A 238 -4.04 23.37 1.70
CA HIS A 238 -5.04 22.60 0.97
C HIS A 238 -5.81 21.65 1.91
N TRP A 239 -5.11 20.95 2.80
CA TRP A 239 -5.73 20.07 3.79
C TRP A 239 -6.67 20.84 4.72
N GLU A 240 -6.22 21.97 5.24
CA GLU A 240 -7.04 22.81 6.12
C GLU A 240 -8.32 23.30 5.44
N SER A 241 -8.20 23.75 4.18
CA SER A 241 -9.36 24.16 3.37
C SER A 241 -10.34 22.99 3.13
N GLY A 242 -9.82 21.82 2.79
CA GLY A 242 -10.63 20.62 2.57
C GLY A 242 -11.30 20.12 3.84
N LEU A 243 -10.58 20.07 4.95
CA LEU A 243 -11.12 19.67 6.24
C LEU A 243 -12.21 20.63 6.76
N ARG A 244 -12.17 21.92 6.43
CA ARG A 244 -13.27 22.86 6.76
C ARG A 244 -14.55 22.57 5.99
N GLN A 245 -14.44 22.06 4.76
CA GLN A 245 -15.59 21.77 3.88
C GLN A 245 -16.21 20.40 4.16
N ALA A 246 -15.36 19.41 4.45
CA ALA A 246 -15.79 18.03 4.67
C ALA A 246 -16.40 17.84 6.07
N PRO A 247 -17.26 16.83 6.30
CA PRO A 247 -17.62 16.38 7.63
C PRO A 247 -16.39 16.01 8.47
N PRO A 248 -16.45 16.09 9.80
CA PRO A 248 -15.33 15.68 10.67
C PRO A 248 -14.89 14.24 10.44
N THR A 249 -15.83 13.39 10.05
CA THR A 249 -15.59 12.00 9.64
C THR A 249 -16.66 11.57 8.64
N MET A 250 -16.33 10.65 7.75
CA MET A 250 -17.30 10.08 6.81
C MET A 250 -18.25 9.09 7.48
N PHE A 251 -17.88 8.52 8.62
CA PHE A 251 -18.70 7.55 9.37
C PHE A 251 -18.87 8.05 10.81
N PRO A 252 -19.83 8.95 11.08
CA PRO A 252 -19.98 9.58 12.39
C PRO A 252 -20.54 8.65 13.46
N THR A 253 -21.43 7.73 13.09
CA THR A 253 -22.19 6.90 14.02
C THR A 253 -21.93 5.41 13.75
N PRO A 254 -21.61 4.61 14.78
CA PRO A 254 -21.57 3.16 14.64
C PRO A 254 -22.93 2.60 14.20
N ALA A 255 -22.94 1.73 13.19
CA ALA A 255 -24.14 1.09 12.65
C ALA A 255 -24.53 -0.17 13.43
N ALA A 256 -23.54 -0.85 14.05
CA ALA A 256 -23.74 -2.09 14.79
C ALA A 256 -22.66 -2.28 15.87
N PRO A 257 -22.85 -3.18 16.86
CA PRO A 257 -21.76 -3.63 17.70
C PRO A 257 -20.63 -4.24 16.85
N PRO A 258 -19.33 -3.93 17.14
CA PRO A 258 -18.22 -4.46 16.36
C PRO A 258 -18.15 -5.99 16.47
N ARG A 259 -17.79 -6.65 15.39
CA ARG A 259 -17.50 -8.08 15.39
C ARG A 259 -16.11 -8.37 16.00
N ALA A 260 -15.83 -9.63 16.27
CA ALA A 260 -14.50 -10.11 16.65
C ALA A 260 -14.04 -11.17 15.63
N PRO A 261 -12.93 -10.93 14.91
CA PRO A 261 -12.09 -9.72 14.86
C PRO A 261 -12.84 -8.48 14.35
N ARG A 262 -12.37 -7.27 14.76
CA ARG A 262 -13.08 -6.02 14.52
C ARG A 262 -13.14 -5.58 13.06
N PHE A 263 -12.06 -5.82 12.31
CA PHE A 263 -11.95 -5.38 10.91
C PHE A 263 -12.08 -6.57 9.97
N TRP A 264 -12.96 -6.43 8.99
CA TRP A 264 -13.19 -7.44 7.96
C TRP A 264 -12.80 -6.90 6.59
N THR A 265 -12.19 -7.76 5.77
CA THR A 265 -11.80 -7.45 4.40
C THR A 265 -12.70 -8.19 3.44
N GLY A 266 -13.59 -7.46 2.76
CA GLY A 266 -14.29 -7.95 1.58
C GLY A 266 -13.40 -7.83 0.35
N ARG A 267 -13.52 -8.78 -0.57
CA ARG A 267 -12.78 -8.80 -1.84
C ARG A 267 -13.71 -9.05 -2.99
N LEU A 268 -13.66 -8.18 -4.00
CA LEU A 268 -14.33 -8.34 -5.27
C LEU A 268 -13.28 -8.53 -6.36
N VAL A 269 -13.40 -9.59 -7.17
CA VAL A 269 -12.57 -9.85 -8.35
C VAL A 269 -13.46 -9.77 -9.58
N SER A 270 -13.25 -8.77 -10.41
CA SER A 270 -14.10 -8.47 -11.56
C SER A 270 -13.31 -8.32 -12.86
N ALA A 271 -13.72 -9.04 -13.89
CA ALA A 271 -13.24 -8.87 -15.24
C ALA A 271 -13.98 -7.73 -15.99
N ALA A 272 -15.13 -7.27 -15.49
CA ALA A 272 -15.88 -6.16 -16.06
C ALA A 272 -15.27 -4.79 -15.73
N LEU A 273 -14.73 -4.64 -14.53
CA LEU A 273 -14.20 -3.36 -14.05
C LEU A 273 -13.08 -2.77 -14.92
N PRO A 274 -12.05 -3.50 -15.38
CA PRO A 274 -11.04 -2.91 -16.26
C PRO A 274 -11.67 -2.27 -17.50
N ARG A 275 -12.59 -2.97 -18.16
CA ARG A 275 -13.29 -2.52 -19.36
C ARG A 275 -14.14 -1.27 -19.11
N ALA A 276 -14.91 -1.29 -18.03
CA ALA A 276 -15.77 -0.17 -17.65
C ALA A 276 -14.96 1.07 -17.27
N VAL A 277 -13.91 0.89 -16.45
CA VAL A 277 -13.03 1.99 -16.02
C VAL A 277 -12.31 2.64 -17.17
N ASP A 278 -11.76 1.85 -18.13
CA ASP A 278 -11.05 2.37 -19.28
C ASP A 278 -12.00 3.15 -20.22
N ALA A 279 -13.22 2.65 -20.44
CA ALA A 279 -14.22 3.34 -21.25
C ALA A 279 -14.62 4.69 -20.63
N LEU A 280 -14.88 4.73 -19.33
CA LEU A 280 -15.23 5.95 -18.60
C LEU A 280 -14.06 6.94 -18.55
N ALA A 281 -12.86 6.46 -18.31
CA ALA A 281 -11.65 7.28 -18.29
C ALA A 281 -11.40 7.95 -19.63
N ALA A 282 -11.52 7.20 -20.73
CA ALA A 282 -11.37 7.71 -22.09
C ALA A 282 -12.49 8.68 -22.46
N GLY A 283 -13.76 8.33 -22.20
CA GLY A 283 -14.94 9.14 -22.51
C GLY A 283 -14.95 10.50 -21.80
N HIS A 284 -14.51 10.54 -20.56
CA HIS A 284 -14.50 11.74 -19.72
C HIS A 284 -13.12 12.42 -19.60
N ARG A 285 -12.08 11.88 -20.25
CA ARG A 285 -10.69 12.41 -20.22
C ARG A 285 -10.12 12.54 -18.81
N VAL A 286 -10.37 11.56 -17.97
CA VAL A 286 -9.86 11.45 -16.61
C VAL A 286 -9.01 10.18 -16.46
N SER A 287 -8.28 10.05 -15.35
CA SER A 287 -7.57 8.77 -15.11
C SER A 287 -8.53 7.70 -14.59
N GLY A 288 -8.23 6.42 -14.87
CA GLY A 288 -8.99 5.30 -14.32
C GLY A 288 -8.99 5.29 -12.78
N SER A 289 -7.91 5.76 -12.14
CA SER A 289 -7.87 5.96 -10.69
C SER A 289 -8.88 7.00 -10.22
N THR A 290 -9.06 8.10 -10.98
CA THR A 290 -10.07 9.13 -10.65
C THR A 290 -11.49 8.57 -10.81
N VAL A 291 -11.76 7.75 -11.82
CA VAL A 291 -13.07 7.10 -11.99
C VAL A 291 -13.41 6.25 -10.76
N LEU A 292 -12.50 5.39 -10.32
CA LEU A 292 -12.69 4.53 -9.16
C LEU A 292 -12.79 5.32 -7.84
N LEU A 293 -11.93 6.32 -7.65
CA LEU A 293 -11.98 7.22 -6.49
C LEU A 293 -13.33 7.95 -6.41
N THR A 294 -13.83 8.44 -7.55
CA THR A 294 -15.10 9.13 -7.63
C THR A 294 -16.27 8.22 -7.25
N ALA A 295 -16.29 6.98 -7.79
CA ALA A 295 -17.33 6.02 -7.48
C ALA A 295 -17.33 5.62 -6.00
N ALA A 296 -16.17 5.31 -5.43
CA ALA A 296 -16.03 5.01 -4.02
C ALA A 296 -16.52 6.19 -3.14
N THR A 297 -16.12 7.42 -3.50
CA THR A 297 -16.52 8.62 -2.75
C THR A 297 -18.02 8.88 -2.83
N ALA A 298 -18.62 8.72 -4.01
CA ALA A 298 -20.06 8.90 -4.20
C ALA A 298 -20.87 7.87 -3.40
N LEU A 299 -20.41 6.62 -3.35
CA LEU A 299 -21.06 5.56 -2.54
C LEU A 299 -20.95 5.83 -1.04
N VAL A 300 -19.77 6.27 -0.55
CA VAL A 300 -19.62 6.67 0.85
C VAL A 300 -20.52 7.85 1.19
N ALA A 301 -20.62 8.86 0.30
CA ALA A 301 -21.51 9.98 0.47
C ALA A 301 -22.98 9.55 0.54
N ALA A 302 -23.40 8.68 -0.38
CA ALA A 302 -24.77 8.17 -0.45
C ALA A 302 -25.15 7.31 0.77
N ASP A 303 -24.23 6.45 1.22
CA ASP A 303 -24.41 5.58 2.38
C ASP A 303 -24.65 6.38 3.67
N GLN A 304 -23.95 7.48 3.82
CA GLN A 304 -23.94 8.30 5.04
C GLN A 304 -24.78 9.58 4.92
N GLY A 305 -25.43 9.82 3.77
CA GLY A 305 -26.24 11.01 3.54
C GLY A 305 -25.45 12.32 3.46
N HIS A 306 -24.16 12.26 3.08
CA HIS A 306 -23.31 13.45 2.99
C HIS A 306 -23.44 14.14 1.62
N ARG A 307 -23.47 15.47 1.63
CA ARG A 307 -23.39 16.29 0.41
C ARG A 307 -21.97 16.64 0.01
N VAL A 308 -21.06 16.56 0.96
CA VAL A 308 -19.61 16.72 0.75
C VAL A 308 -18.94 15.49 1.33
N ALA A 309 -18.19 14.78 0.50
CA ALA A 309 -17.44 13.60 0.93
C ALA A 309 -15.95 13.83 0.78
N ALA A 310 -15.19 13.22 1.69
CA ALA A 310 -13.74 13.26 1.68
C ALA A 310 -13.16 11.85 1.69
N MET A 311 -12.13 11.62 0.88
CA MET A 311 -11.33 10.41 0.91
C MET A 311 -9.84 10.75 0.94
N MET A 312 -9.03 9.82 1.41
CA MET A 312 -7.58 9.93 1.47
C MET A 312 -6.95 8.98 0.45
N PRO A 313 -6.79 9.41 -0.84
CA PRO A 313 -6.04 8.62 -1.80
C PRO A 313 -4.55 8.67 -1.50
N ILE A 314 -3.86 7.54 -1.71
CA ILE A 314 -2.40 7.48 -1.59
C ILE A 314 -1.76 8.11 -2.83
N ALA A 315 -0.95 9.14 -2.61
CA ALA A 315 -0.15 9.81 -3.64
C ALA A 315 1.28 9.28 -3.67
N GLY A 316 1.78 8.91 -4.83
CA GLY A 316 3.14 8.37 -4.97
C GLY A 316 4.26 9.43 -4.87
N ASN A 317 3.94 10.74 -4.93
CA ASN A 317 4.88 11.87 -4.84
C ASN A 317 6.07 11.80 -5.81
N ARG A 318 5.84 11.29 -7.05
CA ARG A 318 6.87 11.05 -8.06
C ARG A 318 6.73 11.95 -9.31
N ALA A 319 6.13 13.13 -9.14
CA ALA A 319 5.97 14.09 -10.23
C ALA A 319 7.34 14.65 -10.72
N ALA A 320 8.29 14.86 -9.81
CA ALA A 320 9.64 15.26 -10.17
C ALA A 320 10.39 14.14 -10.89
N GLN A 321 11.13 14.50 -11.95
CA GLN A 321 11.83 13.54 -12.80
C GLN A 321 12.84 12.68 -12.01
N ASP A 322 13.55 13.30 -11.08
CA ASP A 322 14.52 12.64 -10.20
C ASP A 322 13.87 11.72 -9.14
N HIS A 323 12.56 11.83 -8.90
CA HIS A 323 11.84 10.93 -8.00
C HIS A 323 11.29 9.68 -8.70
N ARG A 324 11.21 9.65 -10.03
CA ARG A 324 10.58 8.54 -10.79
C ARG A 324 11.27 7.19 -10.58
N THR A 325 12.58 7.20 -10.39
CA THR A 325 13.38 6.00 -10.17
C THR A 325 14.03 5.95 -8.80
N LEU A 326 13.66 6.87 -7.90
CA LEU A 326 14.13 6.87 -6.53
C LEU A 326 13.51 5.70 -5.75
N VAL A 327 14.36 4.88 -5.15
CA VAL A 327 13.93 3.84 -4.22
C VAL A 327 13.90 4.42 -2.81
N SER A 328 12.71 4.66 -2.34
CA SER A 328 12.36 5.13 -0.99
C SER A 328 10.86 5.07 -0.81
N THR A 329 10.37 5.24 0.39
CA THR A 329 8.96 5.54 0.64
C THR A 329 8.74 7.03 0.42
N LEU A 330 8.05 7.36 -0.67
CA LEU A 330 7.62 8.72 -1.01
C LEU A 330 6.11 8.87 -0.88
N SER A 331 5.38 7.76 -0.88
CA SER A 331 3.91 7.75 -0.81
C SER A 331 3.43 8.36 0.51
N GLN A 332 2.43 9.23 0.40
CA GLN A 332 1.71 9.84 1.52
C GLN A 332 0.23 9.96 1.16
N ASP A 333 -0.59 10.17 2.18
CA ASP A 333 -2.00 10.44 1.99
C ASP A 333 -2.20 11.80 1.30
N ALA A 334 -3.13 11.87 0.36
CA ALA A 334 -3.68 13.10 -0.19
C ALA A 334 -5.10 13.31 0.35
N LEU A 335 -5.61 14.52 0.29
CA LEU A 335 -7.00 14.81 0.60
C LEU A 335 -7.77 15.10 -0.69
N PHE A 336 -8.75 14.25 -0.96
CA PHE A 336 -9.73 14.42 -2.02
C PHE A 336 -11.07 14.79 -1.39
N VAL A 337 -11.62 15.94 -1.77
CA VAL A 337 -12.93 16.41 -1.31
C VAL A 337 -13.80 16.60 -2.53
N LEU A 338 -14.98 15.97 -2.53
CA LEU A 338 -15.97 16.05 -3.60
C LEU A 338 -17.29 16.59 -3.03
N ARG A 339 -17.76 17.67 -3.61
CA ARG A 339 -19.10 18.18 -3.36
C ARG A 339 -20.04 17.58 -4.41
N LEU A 340 -21.06 16.86 -3.95
CA LEU A 340 -22.09 16.33 -4.83
C LEU A 340 -22.99 17.50 -5.26
N PRO A 341 -23.33 17.60 -6.56
CA PRO A 341 -24.23 18.63 -7.03
C PRO A 341 -25.57 18.53 -6.28
N GLU A 342 -26.16 19.69 -6.01
CA GLU A 342 -27.55 19.75 -5.62
C GLU A 342 -28.34 19.23 -6.81
N ASP A 343 -29.44 18.54 -6.54
CA ASP A 343 -30.37 18.10 -7.58
C ASP A 343 -31.16 19.35 -8.04
N PRO A 344 -30.62 20.18 -8.95
CA PRO A 344 -31.43 21.25 -9.50
C PRO A 344 -32.38 20.59 -10.48
N ASP A 345 -33.61 21.11 -10.56
CA ASP A 345 -34.54 20.84 -11.64
C ASP A 345 -33.80 20.97 -12.98
N ARG A 346 -33.22 19.87 -13.44
CA ARG A 346 -32.71 19.83 -14.82
C ARG A 346 -33.90 20.06 -15.74
N PRO A 347 -33.76 20.82 -16.83
CA PRO A 347 -34.85 21.08 -17.78
C PRO A 347 -35.50 19.80 -18.34
N ASP A 348 -34.76 18.66 -18.25
CA ASP A 348 -35.22 17.33 -18.67
C ASP A 348 -35.84 16.49 -17.53
N GLY A 349 -36.00 17.06 -16.32
CA GLY A 349 -36.58 16.38 -15.16
C GLY A 349 -35.74 15.24 -14.57
N GLY A 350 -34.49 15.09 -15.05
CA GLY A 350 -33.67 13.94 -14.70
C GLY A 350 -32.48 14.28 -13.82
N GLY A 351 -32.52 14.36 -12.53
CA GLY A 351 -31.43 14.66 -11.59
C GLY A 351 -30.00 14.33 -12.00
N ALA A 352 -29.01 14.73 -11.20
CA ALA A 352 -27.59 14.49 -11.48
C ALA A 352 -27.26 12.98 -11.51
N VAL A 353 -26.46 12.55 -12.47
CA VAL A 353 -26.01 11.16 -12.61
C VAL A 353 -24.54 11.01 -12.22
N PHE A 354 -24.10 9.78 -11.99
CA PHE A 354 -22.73 9.49 -11.56
C PHE A 354 -21.66 10.13 -12.46
N THR A 355 -21.82 10.05 -13.78
CA THR A 355 -20.85 10.57 -14.74
C THR A 355 -20.67 12.09 -14.69
N ASP A 356 -21.64 12.83 -14.17
CA ASP A 356 -21.54 14.28 -13.95
C ASP A 356 -20.49 14.65 -12.87
N LEU A 357 -20.13 13.69 -12.02
CA LEU A 357 -19.09 13.88 -11.00
C LEU A 357 -17.68 13.84 -11.58
N LEU A 358 -17.44 13.13 -12.67
CA LEU A 358 -16.10 12.88 -13.20
C LEU A 358 -15.35 14.17 -13.59
N PRO A 359 -15.97 15.14 -14.29
CA PRO A 359 -15.34 16.44 -14.56
C PRO A 359 -15.02 17.26 -13.31
N LEU A 360 -15.80 17.09 -12.23
CA LEU A 360 -15.59 17.76 -10.95
C LEU A 360 -14.48 17.09 -10.14
N ALA A 361 -14.43 15.76 -10.21
CA ALA A 361 -13.48 14.94 -9.45
C ALA A 361 -12.04 15.09 -9.97
N TRP A 362 -11.83 15.24 -11.27
CA TRP A 362 -10.48 15.32 -11.84
C TRP A 362 -9.63 16.48 -11.28
N PRO A 363 -10.08 17.76 -11.32
CA PRO A 363 -9.31 18.85 -10.72
C PRO A 363 -9.14 18.69 -9.21
N ALA A 364 -10.14 18.18 -8.49
CA ALA A 364 -10.07 17.95 -7.05
C ALA A 364 -9.01 16.88 -6.71
N ALA A 365 -8.98 15.76 -7.43
CA ALA A 365 -7.98 14.72 -7.26
C ALA A 365 -6.56 15.25 -7.56
N LEU A 366 -6.41 16.01 -8.65
CA LEU A 366 -5.12 16.59 -9.03
C LEU A 366 -4.63 17.60 -7.99
N ALA A 367 -5.50 18.42 -7.42
CA ALA A 367 -5.16 19.35 -6.34
C ALA A 367 -4.71 18.58 -5.07
N GLY A 368 -5.45 17.54 -4.68
CA GLY A 368 -5.09 16.67 -3.56
C GLY A 368 -3.72 16.02 -3.76
N TYR A 369 -3.46 15.42 -4.93
CA TYR A 369 -2.16 14.79 -5.22
C TYR A 369 -0.99 15.77 -5.21
N ARG A 370 -1.19 17.03 -5.65
CA ARG A 370 -0.17 18.08 -5.57
C ARG A 370 0.14 18.51 -4.14
N ALA A 371 -0.82 18.40 -3.24
CA ALA A 371 -0.72 18.74 -1.83
C ALA A 371 -0.38 17.55 -0.91
N ALA A 372 0.08 16.43 -1.48
CA ALA A 372 0.34 15.21 -0.73
C ALA A 372 1.77 15.11 -0.16
N ALA A 373 2.62 16.10 -0.39
CA ALA A 373 3.98 16.13 0.14
C ALA A 373 4.08 17.14 1.30
N TYR A 374 3.99 16.67 2.54
CA TYR A 374 3.97 17.48 3.76
C TYR A 374 4.69 16.76 4.91
N ASP A 375 5.08 17.50 5.95
CA ASP A 375 5.61 16.89 7.19
C ASP A 375 4.45 16.28 8.00
N PRO A 376 4.47 14.97 8.29
CA PRO A 376 3.42 14.32 9.08
C PRO A 376 3.22 14.92 10.48
N ALA A 377 4.27 15.48 11.10
CA ALA A 377 4.12 16.13 12.41
C ALA A 377 3.29 17.42 12.32
N ASP A 378 3.49 18.22 11.26
CA ASP A 378 2.68 19.42 11.01
C ASP A 378 1.23 19.05 10.69
N TRP A 379 1.02 17.90 10.00
CA TRP A 379 -0.30 17.37 9.70
C TRP A 379 -1.03 16.88 10.95
N ASP A 380 -0.36 16.16 11.87
CA ASP A 380 -0.94 15.75 13.15
C ASP A 380 -1.39 17.00 13.96
N ALA A 381 -0.55 18.05 14.00
CA ALA A 381 -0.90 19.32 14.66
C ALA A 381 -2.10 20.03 13.99
N LEU A 382 -2.23 19.92 12.65
CA LEU A 382 -3.39 20.43 11.92
C LEU A 382 -4.67 19.69 12.32
N LEU A 383 -4.66 18.36 12.39
CA LEU A 383 -5.82 17.58 12.80
C LEU A 383 -6.25 17.88 14.25
N GLU A 384 -5.29 18.00 15.16
CA GLU A 384 -5.58 18.38 16.54
C GLU A 384 -6.20 19.76 16.64
N ARG A 385 -5.70 20.73 15.88
CA ARG A 385 -6.27 22.08 15.82
C ARG A 385 -7.69 22.06 15.24
N ALA A 386 -7.88 21.38 14.10
CA ALA A 386 -9.19 21.25 13.47
C ALA A 386 -10.22 20.58 14.39
N SER A 387 -9.80 19.57 15.15
CA SER A 387 -10.66 18.90 16.13
C SER A 387 -11.07 19.83 17.28
N ARG A 388 -10.12 20.63 17.81
CA ARG A 388 -10.44 21.63 18.86
C ARG A 388 -11.39 22.72 18.35
N GLU A 389 -11.13 23.25 17.14
CA GLU A 389 -11.97 24.30 16.54
C GLU A 389 -13.40 23.84 16.27
N ARG A 390 -13.59 22.55 15.96
CA ARG A 390 -14.89 21.95 15.68
C ARG A 390 -15.61 21.42 16.93
N GLY A 391 -14.90 21.32 18.07
CA GLY A 391 -15.42 20.71 19.29
C GLY A 391 -15.73 19.21 19.15
N THR A 392 -15.17 18.55 18.11
CA THR A 392 -15.33 17.12 17.85
C THR A 392 -14.08 16.56 17.16
N GLU A 393 -13.79 15.27 17.34
CA GLU A 393 -12.67 14.61 16.70
C GLU A 393 -12.81 14.64 15.17
N VAL A 394 -11.78 15.15 14.50
CA VAL A 394 -11.64 15.04 13.04
C VAL A 394 -10.93 13.72 12.72
N HIS A 395 -11.67 12.80 12.10
CA HIS A 395 -11.18 11.47 11.73
C HIS A 395 -11.36 11.25 10.21
N PRO A 396 -10.41 11.72 9.37
CA PRO A 396 -10.55 11.71 7.93
C PRO A 396 -10.25 10.35 7.28
N TYR A 397 -9.90 9.34 8.07
CA TYR A 397 -9.37 8.05 7.60
C TYR A 397 -10.41 7.22 6.85
N CYS A 398 -10.69 7.63 5.64
CA CYS A 398 -11.43 6.94 4.60
C CYS A 398 -10.47 6.79 3.40
N CYS A 399 -9.72 5.68 3.37
CA CYS A 399 -8.53 5.53 2.55
C CYS A 399 -8.82 4.90 1.19
N PHE A 400 -8.09 5.32 0.17
CA PHE A 400 -8.13 4.77 -1.18
C PHE A 400 -6.71 4.56 -1.68
N ASN A 401 -6.33 3.33 -1.97
CA ASN A 401 -4.99 2.96 -2.42
C ASN A 401 -5.05 2.23 -3.76
N ASP A 402 -4.77 2.93 -4.84
CA ASP A 402 -4.65 2.34 -6.17
C ASP A 402 -3.20 1.85 -6.39
N MET A 403 -3.01 0.55 -6.20
CA MET A 403 -1.71 -0.11 -6.35
C MET A 403 -1.49 -0.68 -7.77
N ARG A 404 -2.37 -0.39 -8.72
CA ARG A 404 -2.16 -0.80 -10.11
C ARG A 404 -0.97 -0.03 -10.68
N LEU A 405 -0.19 -0.69 -11.52
CA LEU A 405 0.94 -0.05 -12.20
C LEU A 405 0.42 0.99 -13.20
N ALA A 406 0.79 2.25 -12.99
CA ALA A 406 0.27 3.41 -13.75
C ALA A 406 0.70 3.46 -15.23
N GLU A 407 1.57 2.57 -15.69
CA GLU A 407 2.22 2.67 -17.03
C GLU A 407 1.65 1.68 -18.04
N ARG A 408 0.37 1.40 -18.00
CA ARG A 408 -0.25 0.75 -19.16
C ARG A 408 -0.92 1.83 -20.00
N HIS A 409 -0.33 2.14 -21.13
CA HIS A 409 -1.03 2.81 -22.21
C HIS A 409 -2.14 1.85 -22.65
N ALA A 410 -3.35 2.10 -22.16
CA ALA A 410 -4.50 1.36 -22.61
C ALA A 410 -4.53 1.45 -24.15
N VAL A 411 -4.39 0.33 -24.82
CA VAL A 411 -4.69 0.27 -26.25
C VAL A 411 -6.16 0.66 -26.35
N PRO A 412 -6.53 1.68 -27.15
CA PRO A 412 -7.93 2.08 -27.25
C PRO A 412 -8.76 0.88 -27.69
N ALA A 413 -9.48 0.27 -26.77
CA ALA A 413 -10.44 -0.77 -27.07
C ALA A 413 -11.78 -0.11 -27.38
N PRO A 414 -12.64 -0.71 -28.23
CA PRO A 414 -14.01 -0.24 -28.40
C PRO A 414 -14.73 -0.14 -27.05
N ALA A 415 -15.61 0.84 -26.90
CA ALA A 415 -16.45 0.92 -25.72
C ALA A 415 -17.21 -0.40 -25.56
N PRO A 416 -17.22 -0.98 -24.33
CA PRO A 416 -17.94 -2.24 -24.10
C PRO A 416 -19.45 -2.00 -24.21
N ASP A 417 -20.16 -2.97 -24.78
CA ASP A 417 -21.61 -2.95 -24.76
C ASP A 417 -22.18 -3.52 -23.44
N ALA A 418 -23.50 -3.38 -23.24
CA ALA A 418 -24.16 -3.83 -22.03
C ALA A 418 -24.10 -5.36 -21.86
N ASP A 419 -24.20 -6.12 -22.95
CA ASP A 419 -24.21 -7.59 -22.93
C ASP A 419 -22.81 -8.13 -22.61
N GLU A 420 -21.74 -7.52 -23.17
CA GLU A 420 -20.35 -7.83 -22.82
C GLU A 420 -20.12 -7.62 -21.32
N LEU A 421 -20.51 -6.45 -20.79
CA LEU A 421 -20.33 -6.14 -19.38
C LEU A 421 -21.15 -7.07 -18.49
N ALA A 422 -22.38 -7.40 -18.86
CA ALA A 422 -23.21 -8.34 -18.10
C ALA A 422 -22.59 -9.75 -18.07
N ALA A 423 -22.07 -10.25 -19.20
CA ALA A 423 -21.38 -11.54 -19.26
C ALA A 423 -20.10 -11.57 -18.41
N LEU A 424 -19.35 -10.47 -18.37
CA LEU A 424 -18.15 -10.35 -17.53
C LEU A 424 -18.52 -10.27 -16.03
N ARG A 425 -19.57 -9.49 -15.67
CA ARG A 425 -20.07 -9.40 -14.29
C ARG A 425 -20.58 -10.74 -13.74
N ALA A 426 -21.19 -11.57 -14.57
CA ALA A 426 -21.65 -12.92 -14.17
C ALA A 426 -20.50 -13.82 -13.66
N ARG A 427 -19.24 -13.46 -13.90
CA ARG A 427 -18.05 -14.15 -13.44
C ARG A 427 -17.39 -13.49 -12.24
N THR A 428 -17.96 -12.41 -11.73
CA THR A 428 -17.43 -11.69 -10.58
C THR A 428 -17.51 -12.55 -9.31
N VAL A 429 -16.41 -12.56 -8.56
CA VAL A 429 -16.33 -13.25 -7.27
C VAL A 429 -16.27 -12.21 -6.17
N LEU A 430 -17.08 -12.40 -5.13
CA LEU A 430 -17.09 -11.54 -3.95
C LEU A 430 -17.05 -12.43 -2.70
N ASP A 431 -16.02 -12.24 -1.86
CA ASP A 431 -15.77 -13.05 -0.66
C ASP A 431 -15.13 -12.22 0.47
N PHE A 432 -14.90 -12.87 1.63
CA PHE A 432 -14.22 -12.31 2.79
C PHE A 432 -12.94 -13.10 3.11
N PRO A 433 -11.80 -12.78 2.47
CA PRO A 433 -10.58 -13.56 2.59
C PRO A 433 -9.83 -13.35 3.91
N ALA A 434 -10.08 -12.27 4.65
CA ALA A 434 -9.29 -11.94 5.83
C ALA A 434 -10.07 -11.12 6.87
N THR A 435 -9.63 -11.25 8.11
CA THR A 435 -10.06 -10.44 9.25
C THR A 435 -8.85 -10.03 10.09
N GLN A 436 -8.93 -8.92 10.83
CA GLN A 436 -7.85 -8.42 11.68
C GLN A 436 -8.39 -7.58 12.84
N ASP A 437 -7.60 -7.45 13.92
CA ASP A 437 -8.04 -6.76 15.12
C ASP A 437 -7.81 -5.24 15.08
N ARG A 438 -6.85 -4.76 14.28
CA ARG A 438 -6.43 -3.36 14.26
C ARG A 438 -6.14 -2.86 12.85
N VAL A 439 -6.82 -1.80 12.45
CA VAL A 439 -6.54 -0.97 11.27
C VAL A 439 -6.77 0.48 11.67
N ALA A 440 -6.03 1.40 11.06
CA ALA A 440 -6.18 2.83 11.37
C ALA A 440 -7.45 3.45 10.77
N CYS A 441 -7.94 2.89 9.66
CA CYS A 441 -9.03 3.44 8.87
C CYS A 441 -10.36 2.75 9.20
N ARG A 442 -11.46 3.51 9.16
CA ARG A 442 -12.83 2.93 9.18
C ARG A 442 -13.20 2.30 7.85
N TYR A 443 -12.61 2.79 6.78
CA TYR A 443 -12.83 2.37 5.39
C TYR A 443 -11.50 2.43 4.64
N CYS A 444 -10.96 1.30 4.20
CA CYS A 444 -9.72 1.21 3.44
C CYS A 444 -9.96 0.42 2.15
N LEU A 445 -10.04 1.12 1.02
CA LEU A 445 -10.21 0.53 -0.30
C LEU A 445 -8.85 0.37 -0.99
N HIS A 446 -8.49 -0.85 -1.36
CA HIS A 446 -7.27 -1.15 -2.11
C HIS A 446 -7.62 -1.75 -3.47
N LEU A 447 -6.89 -1.33 -4.49
CA LEU A 447 -7.06 -1.76 -5.87
C LEU A 447 -5.78 -2.42 -6.36
N THR A 448 -5.92 -3.63 -6.87
CA THR A 448 -4.85 -4.39 -7.53
C THR A 448 -5.38 -5.04 -8.81
N GLY A 449 -4.52 -5.69 -9.57
CA GLY A 449 -4.93 -6.39 -10.79
C GLY A 449 -4.34 -5.77 -12.04
N ASP A 450 -4.87 -6.20 -13.19
CA ASP A 450 -4.38 -5.83 -14.50
C ASP A 450 -5.54 -5.59 -15.49
N ASP A 451 -5.25 -5.62 -16.79
CA ASP A 451 -6.23 -5.39 -17.86
C ASP A 451 -7.26 -6.51 -17.98
N THR A 452 -7.01 -7.67 -17.37
CA THR A 452 -7.89 -8.84 -17.45
C THR A 452 -8.88 -8.90 -16.29
N ALA A 453 -8.46 -8.51 -15.10
CA ALA A 453 -9.31 -8.47 -13.92
C ALA A 453 -8.80 -7.45 -12.90
N LEU A 454 -9.73 -6.76 -12.27
CA LEU A 454 -9.48 -5.86 -11.15
C LEU A 454 -9.89 -6.55 -9.84
N THR A 455 -8.98 -6.53 -8.87
CA THR A 455 -9.27 -6.94 -7.51
C THR A 455 -9.46 -5.69 -6.66
N VAL A 456 -10.65 -5.53 -6.11
CA VAL A 456 -11.00 -4.46 -5.18
C VAL A 456 -11.18 -5.06 -3.80
N THR A 457 -10.37 -4.64 -2.84
CA THR A 457 -10.53 -5.07 -1.44
C THR A 457 -10.95 -3.89 -0.58
N LEU A 458 -11.98 -4.10 0.23
CA LEU A 458 -12.45 -3.13 1.22
C LEU A 458 -12.26 -3.71 2.61
N THR A 459 -11.29 -3.16 3.35
CA THR A 459 -11.14 -3.45 4.78
C THR A 459 -11.88 -2.38 5.57
N ALA A 460 -12.84 -2.80 6.40
CA ALA A 460 -13.68 -1.89 7.15
C ALA A 460 -13.81 -2.27 8.61
N ASP A 461 -14.01 -1.24 9.46
CA ASP A 461 -14.41 -1.40 10.86
C ASP A 461 -15.87 -1.84 10.93
N THR A 462 -16.11 -3.05 11.39
CA THR A 462 -17.46 -3.65 11.44
C THR A 462 -18.43 -2.92 12.35
N ALA A 463 -17.94 -2.03 13.22
CA ALA A 463 -18.84 -1.13 13.98
C ALA A 463 -19.54 -0.11 13.07
N TYR A 464 -18.90 0.32 11.99
CA TYR A 464 -19.41 1.34 11.07
C TYR A 464 -19.91 0.76 9.75
N LEU A 465 -19.21 -0.26 9.22
CA LEU A 465 -19.60 -1.01 8.03
C LEU A 465 -19.61 -2.50 8.38
N PRO A 466 -20.75 -3.05 8.78
CA PRO A 466 -20.87 -4.49 8.98
C PRO A 466 -20.69 -5.24 7.65
N PRO A 467 -20.41 -6.55 7.67
CA PRO A 467 -20.02 -7.31 6.46
C PRO A 467 -20.98 -7.15 5.28
N GLU A 468 -22.28 -7.10 5.52
CA GLU A 468 -23.30 -6.86 4.50
C GLU A 468 -23.17 -5.46 3.86
N ALA A 469 -22.71 -4.44 4.60
CA ALA A 469 -22.42 -3.12 4.05
C ALA A 469 -21.12 -3.11 3.23
N VAL A 470 -20.09 -3.84 3.67
CA VAL A 470 -18.86 -4.04 2.89
C VAL A 470 -19.18 -4.69 1.54
N HIS A 471 -20.01 -5.74 1.55
CA HIS A 471 -20.51 -6.42 0.34
C HIS A 471 -21.26 -5.46 -0.58
N ALA A 472 -22.15 -4.66 -0.01
CA ALA A 472 -22.96 -3.69 -0.75
C ALA A 472 -22.08 -2.62 -1.42
N HIS A 473 -21.08 -2.09 -0.72
CA HIS A 473 -20.17 -1.11 -1.31
C HIS A 473 -19.38 -1.68 -2.49
N LEU A 474 -18.90 -2.92 -2.40
CA LEU A 474 -18.14 -3.58 -3.47
C LEU A 474 -19.05 -3.88 -4.68
N GLY A 475 -20.24 -4.45 -4.46
CA GLY A 475 -21.20 -4.75 -5.52
C GLY A 475 -21.74 -3.49 -6.21
N ALA A 476 -22.10 -2.47 -5.42
CA ALA A 476 -22.56 -1.20 -5.96
C ALA A 476 -21.44 -0.46 -6.74
N LEU A 477 -20.17 -0.56 -6.31
CA LEU A 477 -19.05 0.00 -7.05
C LEU A 477 -18.97 -0.58 -8.48
N GLU A 478 -19.06 -1.90 -8.59
CA GLU A 478 -19.06 -2.57 -9.89
C GLU A 478 -20.27 -2.15 -10.73
N GLU A 479 -21.47 -2.14 -10.12
CA GLU A 479 -22.70 -1.80 -10.83
C GLU A 479 -22.71 -0.36 -11.36
N VAL A 480 -22.36 0.62 -10.50
CA VAL A 480 -22.27 2.03 -10.90
C VAL A 480 -21.33 2.20 -12.10
N LEU A 481 -20.16 1.57 -12.08
CA LEU A 481 -19.17 1.71 -13.13
C LEU A 481 -19.59 1.01 -14.43
N THR A 482 -20.10 -0.22 -14.33
CA THR A 482 -20.51 -0.98 -15.52
C THR A 482 -21.77 -0.41 -16.17
N ALA A 483 -22.78 0.00 -15.39
CA ALA A 483 -23.97 0.66 -15.92
C ALA A 483 -23.61 2.00 -16.60
N SER A 484 -22.70 2.77 -16.00
CA SER A 484 -22.25 4.04 -16.58
C SER A 484 -21.49 3.83 -17.89
N ALA A 485 -20.63 2.81 -17.95
CA ALA A 485 -19.89 2.47 -19.18
C ALA A 485 -20.79 1.94 -20.30
N ALA A 486 -21.91 1.28 -19.95
CA ALA A 486 -22.97 0.86 -20.87
C ALA A 486 -23.92 2.00 -21.30
N GLY A 487 -23.65 3.24 -20.90
CA GLY A 487 -24.47 4.40 -21.28
C GLY A 487 -25.72 4.64 -20.40
N SER A 488 -25.86 3.94 -19.26
CA SER A 488 -26.98 4.06 -18.32
C SER A 488 -26.49 4.43 -16.91
N PRO A 489 -25.83 5.60 -16.73
CA PRO A 489 -25.29 5.99 -15.43
C PRO A 489 -26.41 6.17 -14.40
N PRO A 490 -26.29 5.60 -13.19
CA PRO A 490 -27.29 5.75 -12.14
C PRO A 490 -27.36 7.20 -11.68
N ARG A 491 -28.57 7.62 -11.26
CA ARG A 491 -28.76 8.92 -10.61
C ARG A 491 -28.10 8.93 -9.25
N LEU A 492 -27.57 10.06 -8.84
CA LEU A 492 -26.99 10.19 -7.49
C LEU A 492 -28.02 9.95 -6.39
N ALA A 493 -29.27 10.38 -6.62
CA ALA A 493 -30.40 10.16 -5.70
C ALA A 493 -30.74 8.67 -5.52
N ASP A 494 -30.42 7.80 -6.49
CA ASP A 494 -30.75 6.38 -6.45
C ASP A 494 -29.64 5.53 -5.77
N LEU A 495 -28.45 6.07 -5.53
CA LEU A 495 -27.34 5.34 -4.92
C LEU A 495 -27.66 4.77 -3.53
N PRO A 496 -28.41 5.44 -2.63
CA PRO A 496 -28.82 4.84 -1.35
C PRO A 496 -29.70 3.59 -1.53
N ALA A 497 -30.62 3.62 -2.50
CA ALA A 497 -31.49 2.47 -2.82
C ALA A 497 -30.66 1.32 -3.42
N LEU A 498 -29.69 1.61 -4.30
CA LEU A 498 -28.76 0.64 -4.86
C LEU A 498 -27.95 -0.06 -3.76
N LEU A 499 -27.36 0.69 -2.83
CA LEU A 499 -26.64 0.13 -1.67
C LEU A 499 -27.56 -0.76 -0.81
N SER A 500 -28.81 -0.34 -0.59
CA SER A 500 -29.79 -1.12 0.18
C SER A 500 -30.14 -2.43 -0.50
N ALA A 501 -30.28 -2.44 -1.83
CA ALA A 501 -30.55 -3.66 -2.61
C ALA A 501 -29.39 -4.67 -2.48
N HIS A 502 -28.15 -4.21 -2.61
CA HIS A 502 -26.97 -5.06 -2.43
C HIS A 502 -26.82 -5.58 -0.99
N ARG A 503 -27.20 -4.80 0.04
CA ARG A 503 -27.24 -5.29 1.44
C ARG A 503 -28.26 -6.41 1.61
N GLY A 504 -29.43 -6.27 1.01
CA GLY A 504 -30.49 -7.31 1.07
C GLY A 504 -30.05 -8.61 0.41
N ALA A 505 -29.40 -8.56 -0.74
CA ALA A 505 -28.84 -9.73 -1.43
C ALA A 505 -27.78 -10.44 -0.58
N ALA A 506 -26.84 -9.69 -0.01
CA ALA A 506 -25.80 -10.24 0.86
C ALA A 506 -26.33 -10.92 2.12
N ALA A 507 -27.40 -10.35 2.74
CA ALA A 507 -28.05 -10.93 3.91
C ALA A 507 -28.76 -12.26 3.58
N ALA A 508 -29.37 -12.36 2.40
CA ALA A 508 -30.02 -13.59 1.93
C ALA A 508 -29.02 -14.73 1.67
N GLU A 509 -27.85 -14.42 1.07
CA GLU A 509 -26.78 -15.39 0.86
C GLU A 509 -26.14 -15.89 2.18
N GLY A 510 -26.02 -14.99 3.18
CA GLY A 510 -25.49 -15.31 4.50
C GLY A 510 -26.43 -16.16 5.37
N ALA A 511 -27.75 -16.07 5.16
CA ALA A 511 -28.74 -16.88 5.88
C ALA A 511 -28.92 -18.29 5.32
N GLY A 512 -28.38 -18.56 4.12
CA GLY A 512 -28.42 -19.88 3.45
C GLY A 512 -27.19 -20.75 3.67
N ARG A 513 -26.20 -20.28 4.43
CA ARG A 513 -24.98 -20.99 4.81
C ARG A 513 -24.95 -21.25 6.31
#